data_f793ed186f1db67966c5942ae8324978
#
_entry.id   f793ed186f1db67966c5942ae8324978
#
_cell.length_a   1.000
_cell.length_b   1.000
_cell.length_c   1.000
_cell.angle_alpha   90.00
_cell.angle_beta   90.00
_cell.angle_gamma   90.00
#
_symmetry.space_group_name_H-M   'P 1'
#
loop_
_entity.id
_entity.type
_entity.pdbx_description
1 polymer ?
#
loop_
_entity_poly.entity_id
_entity_poly.type
_entity_poly.pdbx_seq_one_letter_code
_entity_poly.pdbx_strand_id
1 'polypeptide(L)'
;MGSVKVAIVGVGNCAASLVQGVHYYRDADESASVPGLMHVRFGDYHVSDIEFVAAFDVDAKKVGRDLSEAIVASENNTIRICDVPPLGVSVQRGTTLDGLGKYYRETIEESDDSPVDVVAALRESGADVLVCYLPVGSQQAAEFYAQAAIDAGVGFVNALPVFIAGTKEWADKFTAAGVPIVGDDIKSQVGATITHRVLAKLFEDRGVQLDRTMQLNVGGNMDFKNMLERERLESKKISKTQAVTSQVDRDMGKDNVHIGPSDHVPWLSDRKWAYVRLEGRAFGDVPLSLEYKLEVWDSPNSAGIIIDAVRAAKIAKDRGIGGPILSASSYFMKSPPVQYDDSQARDAVEAFIRGDIER
;
A
#
# COMPACT_ATOMS: atom_id res chain seq x y z
N MET A 1 -20.65 -5.93 -17.72
CA MET A 1 -19.57 -5.17 -17.07
C MET A 1 -18.49 -6.19 -16.73
N GLY A 2 -17.21 -5.84 -16.87
CA GLY A 2 -16.12 -6.77 -16.58
C GLY A 2 -15.84 -6.82 -15.07
N SER A 3 -15.27 -7.92 -14.56
CA SER A 3 -14.77 -8.01 -13.18
C SER A 3 -13.30 -7.59 -13.11
N VAL A 4 -12.84 -7.23 -11.92
CA VAL A 4 -11.45 -6.98 -11.56
C VAL A 4 -10.98 -8.16 -10.72
N LYS A 5 -10.31 -9.13 -11.34
CA LYS A 5 -9.85 -10.35 -10.68
C LYS A 5 -8.54 -10.11 -9.97
N VAL A 6 -8.58 -10.17 -8.64
CA VAL A 6 -7.45 -9.82 -7.77
C VAL A 6 -6.86 -11.06 -7.11
N ALA A 7 -5.55 -11.23 -7.27
CA ALA A 7 -4.74 -12.13 -6.47
C ALA A 7 -4.05 -11.34 -5.33
N ILE A 8 -3.81 -11.97 -4.18
CA ILE A 8 -3.14 -11.37 -3.03
C ILE A 8 -1.94 -12.22 -2.63
N VAL A 9 -0.80 -11.60 -2.38
CA VAL A 9 0.30 -12.23 -1.64
C VAL A 9 0.54 -11.52 -0.31
N GLY A 10 0.51 -12.30 0.78
CA GLY A 10 0.52 -11.81 2.16
C GLY A 10 -0.89 -11.56 2.70
N VAL A 11 -1.48 -12.57 3.36
CA VAL A 11 -2.85 -12.54 3.90
C VAL A 11 -2.83 -12.02 5.35
N GLY A 12 -2.26 -10.83 5.53
CA GLY A 12 -2.19 -10.12 6.82
C GLY A 12 -3.36 -9.15 7.05
N ASN A 13 -3.18 -8.21 7.98
CA ASN A 13 -4.18 -7.19 8.33
C ASN A 13 -4.65 -6.35 7.14
N CYS A 14 -3.73 -5.97 6.22
CA CYS A 14 -4.08 -5.20 5.04
C CYS A 14 -4.98 -5.99 4.09
N ALA A 15 -4.69 -7.28 3.87
CA ALA A 15 -5.54 -8.17 3.10
C ALA A 15 -6.90 -8.36 3.79
N ALA A 16 -6.91 -8.53 5.12
CA ALA A 16 -8.15 -8.64 5.89
C ALA A 16 -9.05 -7.41 5.72
N SER A 17 -8.47 -6.22 5.79
CA SER A 17 -9.21 -4.97 5.60
C SER A 17 -9.70 -4.79 4.17
N LEU A 18 -8.89 -5.16 3.16
CA LEU A 18 -9.28 -5.08 1.75
C LEU A 18 -10.45 -6.03 1.44
N VAL A 19 -10.35 -7.30 1.84
CA VAL A 19 -11.38 -8.32 1.57
C VAL A 19 -12.69 -7.96 2.25
N GLN A 20 -12.64 -7.58 3.54
CA GLN A 20 -13.81 -7.09 4.27
C GLN A 20 -14.38 -5.82 3.63
N GLY A 21 -13.52 -4.87 3.23
CA GLY A 21 -13.94 -3.61 2.62
C GLY A 21 -14.68 -3.81 1.31
N VAL A 22 -14.16 -4.64 0.40
CA VAL A 22 -14.85 -4.98 -0.86
C VAL A 22 -16.22 -5.59 -0.58
N HIS A 23 -16.32 -6.50 0.39
CA HIS A 23 -17.61 -7.11 0.75
C HIS A 23 -18.57 -6.09 1.40
N TYR A 24 -18.07 -5.22 2.28
CA TYR A 24 -18.85 -4.20 2.98
C TYR A 24 -19.44 -3.15 2.03
N TYR A 25 -18.67 -2.72 1.03
CA TYR A 25 -19.05 -1.68 0.08
C TYR A 25 -19.69 -2.20 -1.21
N ARG A 26 -19.99 -3.50 -1.31
CA ARG A 26 -20.52 -4.13 -2.53
C ARG A 26 -21.80 -3.48 -3.07
N ASP A 27 -22.64 -2.95 -2.19
CA ASP A 27 -23.90 -2.31 -2.51
C ASP A 27 -23.84 -0.77 -2.39
N ALA A 28 -22.63 -0.18 -2.44
CA ALA A 28 -22.44 1.26 -2.33
C ALA A 28 -23.10 2.00 -3.50
N ASP A 29 -23.82 3.07 -3.19
CA ASP A 29 -24.47 3.91 -4.20
C ASP A 29 -23.43 4.90 -4.80
N GLU A 30 -23.18 4.79 -6.09
CA GLU A 30 -22.23 5.64 -6.81
C GLU A 30 -22.67 7.12 -6.90
N SER A 31 -23.94 7.40 -6.67
CA SER A 31 -24.46 8.78 -6.59
C SER A 31 -24.26 9.44 -5.22
N ALA A 32 -23.86 8.66 -4.21
CA ALA A 32 -23.68 9.11 -2.84
C ALA A 32 -22.21 9.28 -2.48
N SER A 33 -21.95 10.19 -1.51
CA SER A 33 -20.65 10.24 -0.83
C SER A 33 -20.58 9.11 0.19
N VAL A 34 -19.74 8.11 -0.06
CA VAL A 34 -19.61 6.92 0.78
C VAL A 34 -18.35 7.05 1.64
N PRO A 35 -18.47 7.16 2.98
CA PRO A 35 -17.29 7.24 3.84
C PRO A 35 -16.36 6.03 3.65
N GLY A 36 -15.07 6.29 3.48
CA GLY A 36 -14.05 5.27 3.30
C GLY A 36 -13.73 4.90 1.84
N LEU A 37 -14.51 5.37 0.87
CA LEU A 37 -14.19 5.24 -0.55
C LEU A 37 -13.89 6.60 -1.16
N MET A 38 -12.78 6.72 -1.88
CA MET A 38 -12.51 7.91 -2.71
C MET A 38 -13.37 7.86 -3.97
N HIS A 39 -13.54 6.66 -4.54
CA HIS A 39 -14.40 6.41 -5.68
C HIS A 39 -15.25 5.16 -5.41
N VAL A 40 -16.55 5.26 -5.45
CA VAL A 40 -17.45 4.10 -5.49
C VAL A 40 -17.27 3.38 -6.82
N ARG A 41 -17.27 4.15 -7.92
CA ARG A 41 -16.92 3.71 -9.26
C ARG A 41 -15.64 4.39 -9.73
N PHE A 42 -14.67 3.61 -10.19
CA PHE A 42 -13.40 4.06 -10.76
C PHE A 42 -13.38 3.70 -12.25
N GLY A 43 -13.66 4.66 -13.11
CA GLY A 43 -13.91 4.40 -14.53
C GLY A 43 -15.07 3.43 -14.74
N ASP A 44 -14.82 2.34 -15.44
CA ASP A 44 -15.85 1.34 -15.74
C ASP A 44 -16.11 0.36 -14.56
N TYR A 45 -15.33 0.43 -13.47
CA TYR A 45 -15.35 -0.55 -12.40
C TYR A 45 -15.94 -0.01 -11.09
N HIS A 46 -17.06 -0.59 -10.65
CA HIS A 46 -17.60 -0.41 -9.30
C HIS A 46 -16.77 -1.21 -8.29
N VAL A 47 -16.86 -0.86 -6.98
CA VAL A 47 -16.17 -1.61 -5.94
C VAL A 47 -16.60 -3.08 -5.90
N SER A 48 -17.87 -3.38 -6.20
CA SER A 48 -18.39 -4.76 -6.26
C SER A 48 -17.87 -5.59 -7.43
N ASP A 49 -17.22 -4.97 -8.42
CA ASP A 49 -16.63 -5.69 -9.55
C ASP A 49 -15.26 -6.32 -9.18
N ILE A 50 -14.76 -6.05 -7.96
CA ILE A 50 -13.53 -6.66 -7.44
C ILE A 50 -13.85 -8.07 -6.94
N GLU A 51 -13.18 -9.06 -7.53
CA GLU A 51 -13.28 -10.48 -7.18
C GLU A 51 -11.91 -11.01 -6.76
N PHE A 52 -11.82 -11.65 -5.60
CA PHE A 52 -10.58 -12.34 -5.19
C PHE A 52 -10.56 -13.74 -5.83
N VAL A 53 -9.46 -14.08 -6.52
CA VAL A 53 -9.35 -15.32 -7.30
C VAL A 53 -8.15 -16.19 -6.92
N ALA A 54 -7.16 -15.64 -6.24
CA ALA A 54 -6.02 -16.38 -5.70
C ALA A 54 -5.45 -15.67 -4.47
N ALA A 55 -4.87 -16.43 -3.56
CA ALA A 55 -4.20 -15.89 -2.38
C ALA A 55 -2.99 -16.75 -2.03
N PHE A 56 -1.88 -16.10 -1.64
CA PHE A 56 -0.63 -16.75 -1.27
C PHE A 56 -0.18 -16.28 0.11
N ASP A 57 0.17 -17.21 0.98
CA ASP A 57 0.78 -16.93 2.29
C ASP A 57 1.76 -18.05 2.64
N VAL A 58 2.52 -17.87 3.72
CA VAL A 58 3.46 -18.88 4.22
C VAL A 58 3.05 -19.45 5.58
N ASP A 59 2.09 -18.82 6.26
CA ASP A 59 1.64 -19.16 7.60
C ASP A 59 0.81 -20.45 7.60
N ALA A 60 1.25 -21.46 8.37
CA ALA A 60 0.57 -22.74 8.53
C ALA A 60 -0.88 -22.63 9.03
N LYS A 61 -1.22 -21.54 9.73
CA LYS A 61 -2.59 -21.27 10.19
C LYS A 61 -3.51 -20.70 9.11
N LYS A 62 -2.96 -20.36 7.93
CA LYS A 62 -3.69 -19.74 6.81
C LYS A 62 -3.68 -20.60 5.56
N VAL A 63 -2.54 -21.22 5.25
CA VAL A 63 -2.42 -22.10 4.08
C VAL A 63 -3.45 -23.22 4.13
N GLY A 64 -4.12 -23.48 3.01
CA GLY A 64 -5.18 -24.47 2.87
C GLY A 64 -6.58 -24.00 3.32
N ARG A 65 -6.71 -22.83 3.98
CA ARG A 65 -8.01 -22.29 4.38
C ARG A 65 -8.61 -21.44 3.27
N ASP A 66 -9.94 -21.29 3.31
CA ASP A 66 -10.62 -20.27 2.50
C ASP A 66 -10.12 -18.88 2.91
N LEU A 67 -9.99 -17.98 1.93
CA LEU A 67 -9.50 -16.61 2.17
C LEU A 67 -10.35 -15.87 3.21
N SER A 68 -11.66 -16.11 3.26
CA SER A 68 -12.57 -15.52 4.26
C SER A 68 -12.25 -15.93 5.69
N GLU A 69 -11.69 -17.13 5.89
CA GLU A 69 -11.23 -17.64 7.20
C GLU A 69 -9.80 -17.19 7.49
N ALA A 70 -8.94 -17.22 6.48
CA ALA A 70 -7.52 -16.87 6.63
C ALA A 70 -7.30 -15.41 7.02
N ILE A 71 -8.13 -14.48 6.54
CA ILE A 71 -8.05 -13.05 6.89
C ILE A 71 -8.30 -12.75 8.37
N VAL A 72 -8.90 -13.65 9.13
CA VAL A 72 -9.15 -13.51 10.57
C VAL A 72 -8.33 -14.51 11.41
N ALA A 73 -7.43 -15.25 10.78
CA ALA A 73 -6.60 -16.24 11.42
C ALA A 73 -5.22 -15.67 11.86
N SER A 74 -4.51 -16.44 12.69
CA SER A 74 -3.15 -16.18 13.13
C SER A 74 -3.00 -14.83 13.85
N GLU A 75 -1.99 -14.05 13.51
CA GLU A 75 -1.65 -12.77 14.15
C GLU A 75 -2.44 -11.57 13.58
N ASN A 76 -3.45 -11.82 12.74
CA ASN A 76 -4.29 -10.75 12.22
C ASN A 76 -5.15 -10.17 13.37
N ASN A 77 -4.99 -8.88 13.61
CA ASN A 77 -5.60 -8.17 14.73
C ASN A 77 -6.28 -6.85 14.33
N THR A 78 -6.55 -6.68 13.03
CA THR A 78 -7.31 -5.53 12.54
C THR A 78 -8.78 -5.61 12.99
N ILE A 79 -9.46 -4.47 12.96
CA ILE A 79 -10.88 -4.40 13.33
C ILE A 79 -11.73 -5.25 12.37
N ARG A 80 -12.72 -5.93 12.93
CA ARG A 80 -13.72 -6.63 12.12
C ARG A 80 -14.76 -5.63 11.61
N ILE A 81 -14.78 -5.42 10.29
CA ILE A 81 -15.70 -4.48 9.62
C ILE A 81 -17.04 -5.19 9.34
N CYS A 82 -16.98 -6.40 8.81
CA CYS A 82 -18.14 -7.25 8.51
C CYS A 82 -17.74 -8.73 8.46
N ASP A 83 -18.72 -9.60 8.42
CA ASP A 83 -18.53 -11.01 8.14
C ASP A 83 -18.42 -11.23 6.64
N VAL A 84 -17.40 -11.95 6.21
CA VAL A 84 -17.18 -12.31 4.82
C VAL A 84 -17.61 -13.77 4.64
N PRO A 85 -18.54 -14.07 3.74
CA PRO A 85 -18.94 -15.45 3.45
C PRO A 85 -17.78 -16.20 2.77
N PRO A 86 -17.81 -17.55 2.74
CA PRO A 86 -16.82 -18.32 2.00
C PRO A 86 -16.68 -17.83 0.56
N LEU A 87 -15.43 -17.56 0.16
CA LEU A 87 -15.11 -17.02 -1.16
C LEU A 87 -14.79 -18.12 -2.19
N GLY A 88 -14.54 -19.35 -1.73
CA GLY A 88 -14.08 -20.44 -2.58
C GLY A 88 -12.62 -20.30 -3.04
N VAL A 89 -11.87 -19.42 -2.39
CA VAL A 89 -10.46 -19.14 -2.68
C VAL A 89 -9.58 -19.71 -1.58
N SER A 90 -8.93 -20.83 -1.83
CA SER A 90 -8.00 -21.42 -0.90
C SER A 90 -6.68 -20.63 -0.90
N VAL A 91 -6.15 -20.33 0.30
CA VAL A 91 -4.82 -19.73 0.44
C VAL A 91 -3.76 -20.77 0.11
N GLN A 92 -2.95 -20.50 -0.89
CA GLN A 92 -1.89 -21.37 -1.37
C GLN A 92 -0.55 -21.08 -0.68
N ARG A 93 0.30 -22.09 -0.53
CA ARG A 93 1.66 -21.93 0.01
C ARG A 93 2.53 -21.15 -0.98
N GLY A 94 2.83 -19.91 -0.64
CA GLY A 94 3.76 -19.07 -1.40
C GLY A 94 5.22 -19.37 -1.12
N THR A 95 6.13 -18.72 -1.85
CA THR A 95 7.58 -18.84 -1.62
C THR A 95 8.01 -17.89 -0.51
N THR A 96 8.74 -18.35 0.51
CA THR A 96 9.11 -17.54 1.68
C THR A 96 10.25 -16.57 1.38
N LEU A 97 11.36 -17.03 0.79
CA LEU A 97 12.57 -16.25 0.57
C LEU A 97 12.97 -15.45 1.84
N ASP A 98 13.04 -14.11 1.72
CA ASP A 98 13.30 -13.18 2.82
C ASP A 98 12.03 -12.60 3.46
N GLY A 99 10.85 -13.19 3.18
CA GLY A 99 9.53 -12.69 3.63
C GLY A 99 9.36 -12.70 5.16
N LEU A 100 10.02 -13.61 5.88
CA LEU A 100 9.95 -13.69 7.33
C LEU A 100 11.23 -13.14 7.97
N GLY A 101 11.09 -12.01 8.69
CA GLY A 101 12.13 -11.48 9.54
C GLY A 101 12.22 -12.18 10.91
N LYS A 102 13.23 -11.81 11.69
CA LYS A 102 13.52 -12.35 13.00
C LYS A 102 12.30 -12.44 13.92
N TYR A 103 11.56 -11.35 14.06
CA TYR A 103 10.41 -11.25 14.97
C TYR A 103 9.16 -11.98 14.47
N TYR A 104 9.01 -12.14 13.16
CA TYR A 104 7.93 -12.95 12.60
C TYR A 104 8.13 -14.44 12.90
N ARG A 105 9.38 -14.95 12.80
CA ARG A 105 9.71 -16.33 13.12
C ARG A 105 9.45 -16.73 14.58
N GLU A 106 9.24 -15.76 15.47
CA GLU A 106 8.86 -16.02 16.86
C GLU A 106 7.36 -16.39 17.01
N THR A 107 6.52 -15.99 16.05
CA THR A 107 5.06 -16.11 16.16
C THR A 107 4.39 -16.77 14.95
N ILE A 108 5.03 -16.70 13.78
CA ILE A 108 4.55 -17.33 12.54
C ILE A 108 5.27 -18.64 12.32
N GLU A 109 4.51 -19.73 12.28
CA GLU A 109 4.97 -21.05 11.87
C GLU A 109 4.75 -21.20 10.36
N GLU A 110 5.83 -21.52 9.64
CA GLU A 110 5.72 -21.75 8.20
C GLU A 110 5.00 -23.07 7.92
N SER A 111 4.11 -23.08 6.93
CA SER A 111 3.48 -24.32 6.45
C SER A 111 4.53 -25.27 5.87
N ASP A 112 4.39 -26.54 6.18
CA ASP A 112 5.24 -27.63 5.64
C ASP A 112 4.90 -27.96 4.17
N ASP A 113 3.81 -27.41 3.62
CA ASP A 113 3.44 -27.62 2.23
C ASP A 113 4.52 -27.08 1.29
N SER A 114 4.70 -27.74 0.16
CA SER A 114 5.58 -27.23 -0.89
C SER A 114 5.02 -25.95 -1.51
N PRO A 115 5.87 -24.95 -1.77
CA PRO A 115 5.43 -23.75 -2.50
C PRO A 115 4.84 -24.13 -3.86
N VAL A 116 3.72 -23.47 -4.22
CA VAL A 116 3.10 -23.66 -5.53
C VAL A 116 3.89 -22.94 -6.63
N ASP A 117 3.67 -23.35 -7.89
CA ASP A 117 4.08 -22.55 -9.04
C ASP A 117 3.17 -21.31 -9.13
N VAL A 118 3.68 -20.17 -8.67
CA VAL A 118 2.92 -18.90 -8.59
C VAL A 118 2.51 -18.43 -9.98
N VAL A 119 3.34 -18.61 -11.01
CA VAL A 119 3.01 -18.19 -12.39
C VAL A 119 1.85 -19.02 -12.93
N ALA A 120 1.91 -20.34 -12.75
CA ALA A 120 0.80 -21.21 -13.14
C ALA A 120 -0.49 -20.87 -12.38
N ALA A 121 -0.42 -20.69 -11.06
CA ALA A 121 -1.57 -20.35 -10.21
C ALA A 121 -2.21 -18.99 -10.62
N LEU A 122 -1.41 -17.98 -10.94
CA LEU A 122 -1.91 -16.68 -11.44
C LEU A 122 -2.61 -16.81 -12.81
N ARG A 123 -2.07 -17.64 -13.71
CA ARG A 123 -2.70 -17.89 -15.01
C ARG A 123 -4.00 -18.69 -14.88
N GLU A 124 -4.00 -19.74 -14.08
CA GLU A 124 -5.16 -20.62 -13.87
C GLU A 124 -6.33 -19.89 -13.18
N SER A 125 -6.02 -19.01 -12.22
CA SER A 125 -7.03 -18.18 -11.57
C SER A 125 -7.60 -17.09 -12.48
N GLY A 126 -6.93 -16.79 -13.58
CA GLY A 126 -7.27 -15.70 -14.48
C GLY A 126 -7.15 -14.33 -13.84
N ALA A 127 -6.23 -14.15 -12.89
CA ALA A 127 -6.01 -12.88 -12.20
C ALA A 127 -5.70 -11.73 -13.17
N ASP A 128 -6.29 -10.58 -12.92
CA ASP A 128 -5.96 -9.34 -13.61
C ASP A 128 -4.82 -8.59 -12.93
N VAL A 129 -4.83 -8.58 -11.58
CA VAL A 129 -3.92 -7.81 -10.74
C VAL A 129 -3.47 -8.65 -9.55
N LEU A 130 -2.18 -8.63 -9.25
CA LEU A 130 -1.58 -9.16 -8.02
C LEU A 130 -1.25 -8.02 -7.06
N VAL A 131 -1.83 -8.05 -5.86
CA VAL A 131 -1.50 -7.12 -4.78
C VAL A 131 -0.44 -7.74 -3.88
N CYS A 132 0.67 -7.02 -3.70
CA CYS A 132 1.78 -7.43 -2.85
C CYS A 132 1.70 -6.76 -1.49
N TYR A 133 1.36 -7.55 -0.46
CA TYR A 133 1.25 -7.16 0.95
C TYR A 133 2.30 -7.87 1.82
N LEU A 134 3.43 -8.23 1.24
CA LEU A 134 4.52 -8.86 1.98
C LEU A 134 5.06 -7.94 3.09
N PRO A 135 5.67 -8.49 4.14
CA PRO A 135 6.26 -7.69 5.21
C PRO A 135 7.40 -6.80 4.74
N VAL A 136 7.59 -5.67 5.41
CA VAL A 136 8.74 -4.78 5.19
C VAL A 136 10.06 -5.54 5.26
N GLY A 137 10.97 -5.28 4.32
CA GLY A 137 12.27 -5.97 4.21
C GLY A 137 12.24 -7.24 3.37
N SER A 138 11.11 -7.57 2.72
CA SER A 138 10.97 -8.73 1.82
C SER A 138 11.41 -8.36 0.39
N GLN A 139 12.67 -7.98 0.21
CA GLN A 139 13.21 -7.53 -1.08
C GLN A 139 13.14 -8.64 -2.14
N GLN A 140 13.74 -9.80 -1.83
CA GLN A 140 13.82 -10.93 -2.76
C GLN A 140 12.43 -11.50 -3.07
N ALA A 141 11.56 -11.59 -2.06
CA ALA A 141 10.21 -12.07 -2.25
C ALA A 141 9.38 -11.11 -3.11
N ALA A 142 9.48 -9.80 -2.89
CA ALA A 142 8.78 -8.81 -3.69
C ALA A 142 9.23 -8.84 -5.16
N GLU A 143 10.53 -8.95 -5.42
CA GLU A 143 11.10 -9.10 -6.76
C GLU A 143 10.64 -10.41 -7.43
N PHE A 144 10.59 -11.51 -6.67
CA PHE A 144 10.07 -12.79 -7.16
C PHE A 144 8.60 -12.68 -7.62
N TYR A 145 7.73 -12.08 -6.79
CA TYR A 145 6.31 -11.92 -7.15
C TYR A 145 6.11 -10.88 -8.26
N ALA A 146 6.93 -9.85 -8.34
CA ALA A 146 6.92 -8.89 -9.46
C ALA A 146 7.29 -9.60 -10.78
N GLN A 147 8.31 -10.47 -10.78
CA GLN A 147 8.68 -11.26 -11.96
C GLN A 147 7.56 -12.26 -12.31
N ALA A 148 6.99 -12.94 -11.32
CA ALA A 148 5.87 -13.86 -11.54
C ALA A 148 4.64 -13.15 -12.15
N ALA A 149 4.35 -11.91 -11.74
CA ALA A 149 3.29 -11.11 -12.32
C ALA A 149 3.58 -10.78 -13.80
N ILE A 150 4.82 -10.37 -14.12
CA ILE A 150 5.26 -10.15 -15.52
C ILE A 150 5.08 -11.43 -16.34
N ASP A 151 5.59 -12.56 -15.86
CA ASP A 151 5.56 -13.84 -16.58
C ASP A 151 4.13 -14.35 -16.77
N ALA A 152 3.24 -14.05 -15.84
CA ALA A 152 1.81 -14.40 -15.94
C ALA A 152 0.98 -13.41 -16.77
N GLY A 153 1.49 -12.21 -17.08
CA GLY A 153 0.75 -11.13 -17.74
C GLY A 153 -0.28 -10.48 -16.81
N VAL A 154 0.00 -10.44 -15.51
CA VAL A 154 -0.87 -9.93 -14.44
C VAL A 154 -0.34 -8.59 -13.94
N GLY A 155 -1.19 -7.54 -13.88
CA GLY A 155 -0.82 -6.24 -13.33
C GLY A 155 -0.32 -6.37 -11.88
N PHE A 156 0.56 -5.47 -11.45
CA PHE A 156 1.17 -5.56 -10.12
C PHE A 156 0.92 -4.29 -9.30
N VAL A 157 0.42 -4.45 -8.08
CA VAL A 157 0.27 -3.35 -7.11
C VAL A 157 1.21 -3.62 -5.94
N ASN A 158 2.28 -2.82 -5.85
CA ASN A 158 3.31 -2.97 -4.83
C ASN A 158 3.03 -2.09 -3.63
N ALA A 159 2.43 -2.67 -2.58
CA ALA A 159 2.04 -1.94 -1.38
C ALA A 159 3.17 -1.81 -0.33
N LEU A 160 4.31 -2.48 -0.52
CA LEU A 160 5.43 -2.43 0.43
C LEU A 160 6.57 -1.52 -0.09
N PRO A 161 7.46 -1.04 0.82
CA PRO A 161 8.57 -0.15 0.47
C PRO A 161 9.77 -0.91 -0.12
N VAL A 162 9.54 -1.69 -1.16
CA VAL A 162 10.56 -2.26 -2.05
C VAL A 162 10.44 -1.55 -3.38
N PHE A 163 11.53 -0.95 -3.87
CA PHE A 163 11.47 -0.10 -5.05
C PHE A 163 11.45 -0.93 -6.34
N ILE A 164 10.24 -1.25 -6.81
CA ILE A 164 9.97 -1.92 -8.08
C ILE A 164 9.55 -0.91 -9.14
N ALA A 165 8.41 -0.23 -8.95
CA ALA A 165 7.91 0.76 -9.91
C ALA A 165 8.85 1.95 -10.08
N GLY A 166 9.54 2.34 -9.00
CA GLY A 166 10.46 3.48 -8.95
C GLY A 166 11.84 3.21 -9.55
N THR A 167 12.19 1.97 -9.91
CA THR A 167 13.50 1.66 -10.52
C THR A 167 13.39 1.47 -12.02
N LYS A 168 14.37 2.03 -12.75
CA LYS A 168 14.37 1.96 -14.21
C LYS A 168 14.38 0.51 -14.74
N GLU A 169 15.14 -0.37 -14.11
CA GLU A 169 15.25 -1.77 -14.53
C GLU A 169 13.88 -2.47 -14.54
N TRP A 170 13.14 -2.37 -13.41
CA TRP A 170 11.82 -2.98 -13.31
C TRP A 170 10.78 -2.26 -14.16
N ALA A 171 10.82 -0.92 -14.20
CA ALA A 171 9.92 -0.15 -15.05
C ALA A 171 10.05 -0.56 -16.52
N ASP A 172 11.28 -0.77 -17.00
CA ASP A 172 11.56 -1.24 -18.38
C ASP A 172 11.03 -2.67 -18.58
N LYS A 173 11.20 -3.60 -17.63
CA LYS A 173 10.66 -4.97 -17.69
C LYS A 173 9.15 -5.00 -17.81
N PHE A 174 8.43 -4.26 -16.93
CA PHE A 174 6.98 -4.15 -16.97
C PHE A 174 6.49 -3.51 -18.27
N THR A 175 7.18 -2.48 -18.76
CA THR A 175 6.84 -1.82 -20.03
C THR A 175 7.03 -2.76 -21.20
N ALA A 176 8.15 -3.47 -21.28
CA ALA A 176 8.45 -4.41 -22.36
C ALA A 176 7.47 -5.60 -22.39
N ALA A 177 6.98 -6.02 -21.24
CA ALA A 177 6.00 -7.09 -21.11
C ALA A 177 4.55 -6.61 -21.38
N GLY A 178 4.31 -5.31 -21.48
CA GLY A 178 2.95 -4.76 -21.59
C GLY A 178 2.11 -4.93 -20.31
N VAL A 179 2.75 -5.09 -19.16
CA VAL A 179 2.10 -5.32 -17.87
C VAL A 179 2.12 -4.03 -17.03
N PRO A 180 0.98 -3.54 -16.52
CA PRO A 180 0.95 -2.35 -15.68
C PRO A 180 1.46 -2.61 -14.26
N ILE A 181 2.10 -1.59 -13.67
CA ILE A 181 2.48 -1.57 -12.26
C ILE A 181 2.07 -0.26 -11.59
N VAL A 182 1.54 -0.37 -10.35
CA VAL A 182 1.28 0.74 -9.43
C VAL A 182 2.12 0.51 -8.16
N GLY A 183 3.04 1.38 -7.85
CA GLY A 183 4.01 1.23 -6.74
C GLY A 183 4.74 2.55 -6.47
N ASP A 184 5.49 2.65 -5.41
CA ASP A 184 5.78 1.70 -4.34
C ASP A 184 5.41 2.30 -2.98
N ASP A 185 5.17 1.44 -1.97
CA ASP A 185 4.83 1.81 -0.58
C ASP A 185 3.50 2.58 -0.47
N ILE A 186 2.43 1.85 -0.17
CA ILE A 186 1.06 2.37 -0.11
C ILE A 186 0.90 3.54 0.87
N LYS A 187 0.22 4.59 0.44
CA LYS A 187 -0.30 5.66 1.30
C LYS A 187 -1.56 5.17 2.02
N SER A 188 -1.90 5.84 3.12
CA SER A 188 -3.22 5.73 3.74
C SER A 188 -4.13 6.87 3.26
N GLN A 189 -5.44 6.75 3.39
CA GLN A 189 -6.38 7.84 3.03
C GLN A 189 -6.10 9.10 3.85
N VAL A 190 -6.20 9.00 5.18
CA VAL A 190 -5.78 10.05 6.12
C VAL A 190 -4.79 9.42 7.09
N GLY A 191 -3.52 9.47 6.76
CA GLY A 191 -2.46 8.86 7.56
C GLY A 191 -1.35 9.86 7.90
N ALA A 192 -0.40 9.43 8.72
CA ALA A 192 0.68 10.28 9.19
C ALA A 192 1.48 10.92 8.04
N THR A 193 1.75 10.17 6.97
CA THR A 193 2.49 10.70 5.81
C THR A 193 1.68 11.76 5.07
N ILE A 194 0.39 11.53 4.80
CA ILE A 194 -0.48 12.48 4.09
C ILE A 194 -0.63 13.76 4.89
N THR A 195 -0.99 13.67 6.18
CA THR A 195 -1.17 14.86 7.02
C THR A 195 0.12 15.65 7.16
N HIS A 196 1.26 14.97 7.30
CA HIS A 196 2.57 15.61 7.39
C HIS A 196 2.95 16.33 6.08
N ARG A 197 2.76 15.68 4.92
CA ARG A 197 3.01 16.28 3.58
C ARG A 197 2.17 17.54 3.38
N VAL A 198 0.86 17.45 3.62
CA VAL A 198 -0.08 18.57 3.44
C VAL A 198 0.31 19.75 4.34
N LEU A 199 0.71 19.48 5.59
CA LEU A 199 1.14 20.54 6.50
C LEU A 199 2.51 21.12 6.12
N ALA A 200 3.46 20.31 5.65
CA ALA A 200 4.73 20.82 5.12
C ALA A 200 4.49 21.71 3.90
N LYS A 201 3.62 21.28 2.98
CA LYS A 201 3.21 22.09 1.82
C LYS A 201 2.49 23.37 2.23
N LEU A 202 1.64 23.33 3.26
CA LEU A 202 0.97 24.51 3.80
C LEU A 202 1.98 25.58 4.29
N PHE A 203 3.07 25.16 4.95
CA PHE A 203 4.14 26.08 5.37
C PHE A 203 4.74 26.77 4.16
N GLU A 204 5.10 26.00 3.13
CA GLU A 204 5.69 26.53 1.87
C GLU A 204 4.71 27.49 1.17
N ASP A 205 3.46 27.09 0.94
CA ASP A 205 2.45 27.87 0.23
C ASP A 205 2.07 29.18 0.96
N ARG A 206 2.32 29.23 2.27
CA ARG A 206 2.02 30.42 3.10
C ARG A 206 3.27 31.26 3.39
N GLY A 207 4.42 30.96 2.77
CA GLY A 207 5.67 31.66 2.96
C GLY A 207 6.27 31.49 4.36
N VAL A 208 5.93 30.43 5.04
CA VAL A 208 6.55 30.03 6.31
C VAL A 208 7.71 29.08 6.01
N GLN A 209 8.91 29.43 6.40
CA GLN A 209 10.06 28.56 6.21
C GLN A 209 10.02 27.42 7.23
N LEU A 210 9.87 26.18 6.74
CA LEU A 210 9.94 24.98 7.58
C LEU A 210 11.43 24.67 7.87
N ASP A 211 11.88 24.83 9.10
CA ASP A 211 13.29 24.63 9.48
C ASP A 211 13.59 23.19 9.88
N ARG A 212 12.69 22.55 10.62
CA ARG A 212 12.85 21.14 11.03
C ARG A 212 11.50 20.49 11.32
N THR A 213 11.49 19.17 11.20
CA THR A 213 10.30 18.39 11.45
C THR A 213 10.60 16.98 11.95
N MET A 214 9.70 16.44 12.75
CA MET A 214 9.78 15.05 13.17
C MET A 214 8.40 14.36 13.10
N GLN A 215 8.44 13.05 12.86
CA GLN A 215 7.30 12.16 12.97
C GLN A 215 7.71 10.90 13.69
N LEU A 216 7.05 10.60 14.80
CA LEU A 216 7.21 9.38 15.57
C LEU A 216 5.95 8.53 15.44
N ASN A 217 6.10 7.24 15.19
CA ASN A 217 4.97 6.34 15.02
C ASN A 217 5.03 5.20 16.05
N VAL A 218 3.90 4.87 16.63
CA VAL A 218 3.74 3.73 17.54
C VAL A 218 2.54 2.93 17.05
N GLY A 219 2.65 1.60 16.98
CA GLY A 219 1.56 0.74 16.54
C GLY A 219 1.62 -0.63 17.19
N GLY A 220 0.56 -1.42 17.04
CA GLY A 220 0.46 -2.71 17.71
C GLY A 220 0.30 -3.91 16.76
N ASN A 221 0.34 -3.68 15.45
CA ASN A 221 0.25 -4.77 14.47
C ASN A 221 1.62 -5.41 14.17
N MET A 222 1.58 -6.49 13.40
CA MET A 222 2.78 -7.25 13.06
C MET A 222 3.78 -6.47 12.20
N ASP A 223 3.35 -5.47 11.41
CA ASP A 223 4.29 -4.61 10.67
C ASP A 223 5.14 -3.79 11.65
N PHE A 224 4.55 -3.25 12.73
CA PHE A 224 5.32 -2.56 13.78
C PHE A 224 6.24 -3.50 14.55
N LYS A 225 5.81 -4.75 14.82
CA LYS A 225 6.69 -5.76 15.42
C LYS A 225 7.87 -6.09 14.52
N ASN A 226 7.64 -6.29 13.22
CA ASN A 226 8.68 -6.54 12.22
C ASN A 226 9.68 -5.37 12.12
N MET A 227 9.20 -4.13 12.27
CA MET A 227 10.02 -2.93 12.22
C MET A 227 10.97 -2.75 13.43
N LEU A 228 10.87 -3.57 14.47
CA LEU A 228 11.88 -3.63 15.54
C LEU A 228 13.22 -4.19 15.00
N GLU A 229 13.19 -4.94 13.90
CA GLU A 229 14.38 -5.37 13.16
C GLU A 229 14.88 -4.22 12.27
N ARG A 230 15.76 -3.38 12.84
CA ARG A 230 16.17 -2.10 12.24
C ARG A 230 16.85 -2.25 10.87
N GLU A 231 17.53 -3.36 10.64
CA GLU A 231 18.23 -3.66 9.38
C GLU A 231 17.26 -3.78 8.19
N ARG A 232 15.99 -4.16 8.45
CA ARG A 232 14.95 -4.27 7.42
C ARG A 232 14.27 -2.95 7.06
N LEU A 233 14.67 -1.82 7.67
CA LEU A 233 13.93 -0.54 7.58
C LEU A 233 14.52 0.48 6.63
N GLU A 234 15.66 0.26 6.02
CA GLU A 234 16.35 1.29 5.23
C GLU A 234 15.47 1.86 4.11
N SER A 235 14.87 1.02 3.30
CA SER A 235 13.97 1.44 2.21
C SER A 235 12.73 2.17 2.73
N LYS A 236 12.13 1.69 3.84
CA LYS A 236 10.96 2.34 4.45
C LYS A 236 11.27 3.72 5.02
N LYS A 237 12.46 3.92 5.58
CA LYS A 237 12.92 5.22 6.06
C LYS A 237 13.11 6.20 4.91
N ILE A 238 13.75 5.76 3.83
CA ILE A 238 13.94 6.55 2.60
C ILE A 238 12.59 6.97 2.05
N SER A 239 11.68 6.01 1.83
CA SER A 239 10.34 6.24 1.28
C SER A 239 9.56 7.31 2.05
N LYS A 240 9.46 7.16 3.37
CA LYS A 240 8.72 8.11 4.22
C LYS A 240 9.35 9.50 4.25
N THR A 241 10.68 9.57 4.31
CA THR A 241 11.39 10.85 4.34
C THR A 241 11.20 11.61 3.03
N GLN A 242 11.40 10.94 1.90
CA GLN A 242 11.21 11.53 0.58
C GLN A 242 9.77 12.00 0.35
N ALA A 243 8.80 11.24 0.83
CA ALA A 243 7.39 11.62 0.71
C ALA A 243 7.08 12.98 1.35
N VAL A 244 7.73 13.35 2.45
CA VAL A 244 7.54 14.63 3.14
C VAL A 244 8.46 15.71 2.56
N THR A 245 9.76 15.43 2.40
CA THR A 245 10.74 16.43 1.93
C THR A 245 10.51 16.87 0.49
N SER A 246 9.85 16.04 -0.34
CA SER A 246 9.42 16.42 -1.69
C SER A 246 8.39 17.56 -1.74
N GLN A 247 7.82 17.95 -0.60
CA GLN A 247 6.87 19.07 -0.48
C GLN A 247 7.53 20.40 -0.12
N VAL A 248 8.85 20.41 0.06
CA VAL A 248 9.64 21.60 0.45
C VAL A 248 10.70 21.84 -0.62
N ASP A 249 10.75 23.05 -1.16
CA ASP A 249 11.62 23.41 -2.30
C ASP A 249 13.12 23.50 -1.95
N ARG A 250 13.48 23.32 -0.69
CA ARG A 250 14.87 23.40 -0.24
C ARG A 250 15.35 22.11 0.44
N ASP A 251 16.65 21.88 0.41
CA ASP A 251 17.27 20.86 1.26
C ASP A 251 17.24 21.30 2.73
N MET A 252 16.53 20.55 3.55
CA MET A 252 16.43 20.78 5.00
C MET A 252 17.65 20.24 5.76
N GLY A 253 18.47 19.39 5.13
CA GLY A 253 19.55 18.65 5.79
C GLY A 253 19.03 17.49 6.65
N LYS A 254 19.81 16.41 6.69
CA LYS A 254 19.40 15.13 7.31
C LYS A 254 19.10 15.19 8.81
N ASP A 255 19.72 16.15 9.53
CA ASP A 255 19.59 16.28 10.99
C ASP A 255 18.33 17.07 11.39
N ASN A 256 17.69 17.74 10.44
CA ASN A 256 16.48 18.52 10.64
C ASN A 256 15.19 17.76 10.26
N VAL A 257 15.31 16.54 9.73
CA VAL A 257 14.17 15.71 9.35
C VAL A 257 14.27 14.33 10.01
N HIS A 258 13.37 14.04 10.91
CA HIS A 258 13.30 12.74 11.56
C HIS A 258 11.93 12.10 11.30
N ILE A 259 11.87 11.09 10.44
CA ILE A 259 10.64 10.33 10.15
C ILE A 259 10.95 8.85 10.28
N GLY A 260 10.32 8.21 11.23
CA GLY A 260 10.59 6.80 11.46
C GLY A 260 9.47 6.03 12.15
N PRO A 261 9.50 4.70 12.04
CA PRO A 261 8.86 3.85 13.01
C PRO A 261 9.57 4.05 14.34
N SER A 262 8.83 3.98 15.42
CA SER A 262 9.39 4.19 16.76
C SER A 262 9.33 2.92 17.57
N ASP A 263 8.13 2.37 17.82
CA ASP A 263 7.98 1.26 18.75
C ASP A 263 6.73 0.40 18.46
N HIS A 264 6.72 -0.79 19.05
CA HIS A 264 5.61 -1.75 19.00
C HIS A 264 4.96 -1.88 20.36
N VAL A 265 3.66 -1.63 20.43
CA VAL A 265 2.85 -1.75 21.63
C VAL A 265 1.68 -2.71 21.35
N PRO A 266 1.77 -3.99 21.77
CA PRO A 266 0.83 -5.06 21.36
C PRO A 266 -0.64 -4.77 21.62
N TRP A 267 -0.99 -4.13 22.74
CA TRP A 267 -2.38 -3.82 23.08
C TRP A 267 -3.05 -2.75 22.21
N LEU A 268 -2.28 -2.05 21.37
CA LEU A 268 -2.84 -1.17 20.34
C LEU A 268 -3.53 -1.95 19.22
N SER A 269 -3.25 -3.24 19.07
CA SER A 269 -3.74 -4.05 17.96
C SER A 269 -3.34 -3.41 16.62
N ASP A 270 -4.23 -3.27 15.65
CA ASP A 270 -3.94 -2.61 14.37
C ASP A 270 -4.06 -1.07 14.43
N ARG A 271 -4.15 -0.48 15.61
CA ARG A 271 -4.11 0.98 15.77
C ARG A 271 -2.69 1.50 15.67
N LYS A 272 -2.59 2.70 15.11
CA LYS A 272 -1.34 3.44 14.96
C LYS A 272 -1.50 4.85 15.48
N TRP A 273 -0.58 5.27 16.30
CA TRP A 273 -0.41 6.64 16.71
C TRP A 273 0.76 7.28 15.95
N ALA A 274 0.56 8.52 15.51
CA ALA A 274 1.63 9.35 14.95
C ALA A 274 1.68 10.66 15.71
N TYR A 275 2.89 11.01 16.20
CA TYR A 275 3.19 12.30 16.77
C TYR A 275 4.02 13.08 15.76
N VAL A 276 3.52 14.23 15.34
CA VAL A 276 4.16 15.05 14.30
C VAL A 276 4.37 16.45 14.84
N ARG A 277 5.58 16.98 14.62
CA ARG A 277 5.95 18.35 14.96
C ARG A 277 6.66 18.98 13.77
N LEU A 278 6.24 20.20 13.42
CA LEU A 278 6.85 21.07 12.44
C LEU A 278 7.29 22.36 13.13
N GLU A 279 8.52 22.79 12.90
CA GLU A 279 9.06 24.04 13.43
C GLU A 279 9.61 24.88 12.29
N GLY A 280 9.26 26.14 12.29
CA GLY A 280 9.66 27.06 11.24
C GLY A 280 9.65 28.52 11.67
N ARG A 281 9.84 29.38 10.70
CA ARG A 281 9.87 30.85 10.88
C ARG A 281 8.86 31.51 9.96
N ALA A 282 8.03 32.37 10.56
CA ALA A 282 7.04 33.17 9.87
C ALA A 282 7.55 34.59 9.63
N PHE A 283 6.64 35.55 9.41
CA PHE A 283 6.96 36.97 9.19
C PHE A 283 7.93 37.53 10.26
N GLY A 284 9.01 38.16 9.82
CA GLY A 284 10.02 38.75 10.70
C GLY A 284 10.88 37.71 11.44
N ASP A 285 11.03 36.51 10.89
CA ASP A 285 11.72 35.37 11.50
C ASP A 285 11.13 34.91 12.85
N VAL A 286 9.89 35.28 13.13
CA VAL A 286 9.22 34.87 14.38
C VAL A 286 9.01 33.35 14.36
N PRO A 287 9.47 32.64 15.41
CA PRO A 287 9.26 31.19 15.50
C PRO A 287 7.79 30.77 15.46
N LEU A 288 7.51 29.72 14.70
CA LEU A 288 6.22 29.08 14.62
C LEU A 288 6.40 27.57 14.78
N SER A 289 5.58 26.95 15.59
CA SER A 289 5.53 25.49 15.70
C SER A 289 4.10 24.98 15.60
N LEU A 290 3.96 23.82 14.95
CA LEU A 290 2.71 23.08 14.89
C LEU A 290 2.98 21.66 15.36
N GLU A 291 2.10 21.16 16.22
CA GLU A 291 2.22 19.81 16.77
C GLU A 291 0.84 19.17 16.78
N TYR A 292 0.77 17.88 16.39
CA TYR A 292 -0.46 17.12 16.46
C TYR A 292 -0.21 15.64 16.71
N LYS A 293 -1.21 14.98 17.24
CA LYS A 293 -1.31 13.53 17.34
C LYS A 293 -2.42 13.03 16.42
N LEU A 294 -2.12 12.01 15.63
CA LEU A 294 -3.09 11.27 14.82
C LEU A 294 -3.22 9.86 15.38
N GLU A 295 -4.44 9.36 15.51
CA GLU A 295 -4.72 7.94 15.77
C GLU A 295 -5.63 7.39 14.67
N VAL A 296 -5.25 6.23 14.10
CA VAL A 296 -5.99 5.55 13.05
C VAL A 296 -5.95 4.03 13.24
N TRP A 297 -6.92 3.33 12.68
CA TRP A 297 -6.76 1.92 12.34
C TRP A 297 -5.95 1.84 11.04
N ASP A 298 -4.75 1.26 11.11
CA ASP A 298 -3.73 1.40 10.04
C ASP A 298 -4.15 0.67 8.76
N SER A 299 -4.57 -0.58 8.87
CA SER A 299 -4.90 -1.42 7.71
C SER A 299 -6.19 -1.00 6.99
N PRO A 300 -7.32 -0.72 7.67
CA PRO A 300 -8.51 -0.18 7.00
C PRO A 300 -8.24 1.14 6.27
N ASN A 301 -7.41 2.00 6.86
CA ASN A 301 -7.05 3.30 6.30
C ASN A 301 -6.24 3.19 5.00
N SER A 302 -5.59 2.05 4.73
CA SER A 302 -4.90 1.76 3.47
C SER A 302 -5.78 1.02 2.46
N ALA A 303 -6.78 0.26 2.93
CA ALA A 303 -7.62 -0.57 2.07
C ALA A 303 -8.41 0.25 1.04
N GLY A 304 -8.92 1.43 1.42
CA GLY A 304 -9.61 2.34 0.50
C GLY A 304 -8.71 2.84 -0.64
N ILE A 305 -7.40 2.94 -0.42
CA ILE A 305 -6.44 3.28 -1.48
C ILE A 305 -6.24 2.09 -2.42
N ILE A 306 -6.10 0.88 -1.89
CA ILE A 306 -5.87 -0.32 -2.72
C ILE A 306 -7.08 -0.63 -3.60
N ILE A 307 -8.30 -0.39 -3.14
CA ILE A 307 -9.52 -0.53 -3.94
C ILE A 307 -9.41 0.26 -5.25
N ASP A 308 -8.89 1.48 -5.20
CA ASP A 308 -8.67 2.30 -6.39
C ASP A 308 -7.43 1.86 -7.18
N ALA A 309 -6.34 1.51 -6.50
CA ALA A 309 -5.10 1.10 -7.14
C ALA A 309 -5.26 -0.18 -8.01
N VAL A 310 -6.03 -1.17 -7.54
CA VAL A 310 -6.30 -2.39 -8.33
C VAL A 310 -7.17 -2.09 -9.55
N ARG A 311 -8.15 -1.18 -9.42
CA ARG A 311 -8.98 -0.74 -10.54
C ARG A 311 -8.18 0.08 -11.55
N ALA A 312 -7.26 0.93 -11.08
CA ALA A 312 -6.33 1.66 -11.95
C ALA A 312 -5.43 0.72 -12.76
N ALA A 313 -4.85 -0.29 -12.11
CA ALA A 313 -4.06 -1.32 -12.79
C ALA A 313 -4.89 -2.11 -13.81
N LYS A 314 -6.15 -2.44 -13.47
CA LYS A 314 -7.08 -3.12 -14.41
C LYS A 314 -7.39 -2.26 -15.63
N ILE A 315 -7.73 -0.98 -15.44
CA ILE A 315 -7.97 -0.05 -16.54
C ILE A 315 -6.75 0.08 -17.45
N ALA A 316 -5.55 0.19 -16.87
CA ALA A 316 -4.32 0.21 -17.64
C ALA A 316 -4.15 -1.05 -18.48
N LYS A 317 -4.39 -2.23 -17.88
CA LYS A 317 -4.35 -3.52 -18.59
C LYS A 317 -5.35 -3.57 -19.75
N ASP A 318 -6.58 -3.13 -19.54
CA ASP A 318 -7.63 -3.11 -20.58
C ASP A 318 -7.29 -2.17 -21.74
N ARG A 319 -6.59 -1.08 -21.44
CA ARG A 319 -6.09 -0.12 -22.43
C ARG A 319 -4.77 -0.55 -23.09
N GLY A 320 -4.21 -1.70 -22.71
CA GLY A 320 -2.93 -2.19 -23.23
C GLY A 320 -1.72 -1.35 -22.78
N ILE A 321 -1.83 -0.66 -21.63
CA ILE A 321 -0.77 0.20 -21.08
C ILE A 321 0.10 -0.62 -20.15
N GLY A 322 1.37 -0.82 -20.51
CA GLY A 322 2.37 -1.49 -19.69
C GLY A 322 3.32 -0.52 -18.99
N GLY A 323 3.98 -0.99 -17.93
CA GLY A 323 4.90 -0.20 -17.13
C GLY A 323 4.23 0.59 -16.01
N PRO A 324 4.96 1.50 -15.35
CA PRO A 324 4.44 2.30 -14.23
C PRO A 324 3.29 3.23 -14.66
N ILE A 325 2.18 3.18 -13.92
CA ILE A 325 1.08 4.12 -14.07
C ILE A 325 1.36 5.32 -13.17
N LEU A 326 1.89 6.40 -13.76
CA LEU A 326 2.47 7.52 -13.03
C LEU A 326 1.45 8.28 -12.18
N SER A 327 0.26 8.54 -12.72
CA SER A 327 -0.85 9.21 -12.01
C SER A 327 -1.27 8.43 -10.78
N ALA A 328 -1.59 7.13 -10.94
CA ALA A 328 -2.02 6.24 -9.86
C ALA A 328 -0.90 6.05 -8.82
N SER A 329 0.34 5.80 -9.28
CA SER A 329 1.48 5.65 -8.37
C SER A 329 1.73 6.92 -7.56
N SER A 330 1.68 8.10 -8.19
CA SER A 330 1.90 9.37 -7.50
C SER A 330 0.83 9.66 -6.45
N TYR A 331 -0.43 9.33 -6.74
CA TYR A 331 -1.53 9.58 -5.81
C TYR A 331 -1.60 8.54 -4.68
N PHE A 332 -1.42 7.27 -5.01
CA PHE A 332 -1.65 6.16 -4.08
C PHE A 332 -0.41 5.71 -3.31
N MET A 333 0.81 6.02 -3.78
CA MET A 333 2.05 5.47 -3.24
C MET A 333 2.97 6.55 -2.67
N LYS A 334 3.79 6.19 -1.66
CA LYS A 334 4.76 7.11 -1.03
C LYS A 334 6.02 7.31 -1.84
N SER A 335 6.43 6.27 -2.58
CA SER A 335 7.63 6.25 -3.44
C SER A 335 7.28 5.96 -4.90
N PRO A 336 6.48 6.82 -5.54
CA PRO A 336 6.15 6.64 -6.94
C PRO A 336 7.38 6.94 -7.83
N PRO A 337 7.38 6.49 -9.09
CA PRO A 337 8.40 6.86 -10.08
C PRO A 337 8.55 8.38 -10.27
N VAL A 338 7.45 9.11 -10.13
CA VAL A 338 7.41 10.58 -10.18
C VAL A 338 6.59 11.09 -9.01
N GLN A 339 7.16 12.01 -8.25
CA GLN A 339 6.46 12.66 -7.12
C GLN A 339 5.71 13.91 -7.62
N TYR A 340 4.38 13.90 -7.56
CA TYR A 340 3.54 15.09 -7.72
C TYR A 340 3.15 15.64 -6.35
N ASP A 341 2.70 16.89 -6.26
CA ASP A 341 1.93 17.29 -5.09
C ASP A 341 0.57 16.57 -5.07
N ASP A 342 -0.08 16.52 -3.91
CA ASP A 342 -1.27 15.67 -3.75
C ASP A 342 -2.47 16.18 -4.58
N SER A 343 -2.55 17.48 -4.90
CA SER A 343 -3.57 18.05 -5.79
C SER A 343 -3.33 17.68 -7.25
N GLN A 344 -2.09 17.84 -7.72
CA GLN A 344 -1.68 17.44 -9.06
C GLN A 344 -1.87 15.93 -9.27
N ALA A 345 -1.49 15.12 -8.27
CA ALA A 345 -1.63 13.67 -8.35
C ALA A 345 -3.10 13.24 -8.44
N ARG A 346 -3.98 13.86 -7.66
CA ARG A 346 -5.43 13.63 -7.74
C ARG A 346 -5.98 13.99 -9.11
N ASP A 347 -5.68 15.19 -9.61
CA ASP A 347 -6.18 15.65 -10.89
C ASP A 347 -5.66 14.78 -12.05
N ALA A 348 -4.43 14.25 -11.93
CA ALA A 348 -3.88 13.29 -12.89
C ALA A 348 -4.62 11.94 -12.85
N VAL A 349 -5.00 11.44 -11.67
CA VAL A 349 -5.82 10.22 -11.57
C VAL A 349 -7.18 10.41 -12.21
N GLU A 350 -7.84 11.55 -11.98
CA GLU A 350 -9.11 11.87 -12.62
C GLU A 350 -8.98 11.95 -14.16
N ALA A 351 -7.89 12.54 -14.66
CA ALA A 351 -7.60 12.56 -16.09
C ALA A 351 -7.32 11.16 -16.66
N PHE A 352 -6.62 10.31 -15.90
CA PHE A 352 -6.39 8.92 -16.27
C PHE A 352 -7.71 8.12 -16.32
N ILE A 353 -8.60 8.29 -15.34
CA ILE A 353 -9.93 7.65 -15.32
C ILE A 353 -10.70 7.99 -16.61
N ARG A 354 -10.74 9.26 -17.00
CA ARG A 354 -11.44 9.71 -18.20
C ARG A 354 -10.75 9.31 -19.52
N GLY A 355 -9.49 8.88 -19.47
CA GLY A 355 -8.69 8.57 -20.66
C GLY A 355 -8.04 9.79 -21.32
N ASP A 356 -7.98 10.93 -20.62
CA ASP A 356 -7.33 12.16 -21.11
C ASP A 356 -5.80 12.03 -21.09
N ILE A 357 -5.27 11.16 -20.24
CA ILE A 357 -3.85 10.78 -20.19
C ILE A 357 -3.70 9.26 -20.12
N GLU A 358 -2.57 8.75 -20.60
CA GLU A 358 -2.31 7.30 -20.62
C GLU A 358 -1.79 6.76 -19.29
N ARG A 359 -0.98 7.56 -18.54
CA ARG A 359 -0.23 7.09 -17.36
C ARG A 359 -0.28 8.04 -16.18
#